data_ef389acd10e972f00cbda6cccaad3775
#
_entry.id   ef389acd10e972f00cbda6cccaad3775
#
_cell.length_a   1.000
_cell.length_b   1.000
_cell.length_c   1.000
_cell.angle_alpha   90.00
_cell.angle_beta   90.00
_cell.angle_gamma   90.00
#
_symmetry.space_group_name_H-M   'P 1'
#
loop_
_entity.id
_entity.type
_entity.pdbx_description
1 polymer ?
#
loop_
_entity_poly.entity_id
_entity_poly.type
_entity_poly.pdbx_seq_one_letter_code
_entity_poly.pdbx_strand_id
1 'polypeptide(L)'
;AEYPYMMCVYESEGYMFPVCDKLHCFDNYPEALHAFANKINECAKELEDRRAAIVGVDDPSCLTAEDVISVSWEESIKGKVVAVKEQTMLHGFRDIAHQLYYVNSGFGVEPKSRGRACYGWDLYTGEKCRIERPNVLGIVPQEKVPEFAKRTLEKVKLKMTYSDLPNFLRI
;
A
#
# COMPACT_ATOMS: atom_id res chain seq x y z
N ALA A 1 22.68 4.87 -34.08
CA ALA A 1 22.36 5.55 -32.81
C ALA A 1 23.67 5.67 -32.01
N GLU A 2 23.91 6.83 -31.37
CA GLU A 2 25.13 7.07 -30.59
C GLU A 2 25.14 6.20 -29.31
N TYR A 3 23.95 5.88 -28.78
CA TYR A 3 23.77 5.01 -27.61
C TYR A 3 22.69 3.97 -27.94
N PRO A 4 23.05 2.75 -28.36
CA PRO A 4 22.11 1.75 -28.80
C PRO A 4 21.32 1.08 -27.66
N TYR A 5 21.78 1.23 -26.42
CA TYR A 5 21.15 0.61 -25.25
C TYR A 5 20.71 1.67 -24.24
N MET A 6 19.48 1.55 -23.77
CA MET A 6 18.90 2.48 -22.79
C MET A 6 18.19 1.69 -21.69
N MET A 7 18.32 2.17 -20.46
CA MET A 7 17.60 1.68 -19.29
C MET A 7 16.89 2.86 -18.65
N CYS A 8 15.61 2.70 -18.30
CA CYS A 8 14.89 3.69 -17.51
C CYS A 8 14.01 3.02 -16.45
N VAL A 9 13.60 3.77 -15.46
CA VAL A 9 12.52 3.39 -14.55
C VAL A 9 11.22 3.81 -15.21
N TYR A 10 10.31 2.84 -15.38
CA TYR A 10 9.00 3.06 -15.98
C TYR A 10 7.97 3.19 -14.88
N GLU A 11 7.36 4.36 -14.75
CA GLU A 11 6.29 4.63 -13.80
C GLU A 11 4.98 4.85 -14.55
N SER A 12 3.99 3.99 -14.28
CA SER A 12 2.64 4.08 -14.88
C SER A 12 1.57 4.47 -13.85
N GLU A 13 1.85 4.30 -12.56
CA GLU A 13 0.89 4.58 -11.50
C GLU A 13 0.89 6.05 -11.11
N GLY A 14 -0.29 6.66 -11.11
CA GLY A 14 -0.48 8.05 -10.68
C GLY A 14 -0.28 9.11 -11.77
N TYR A 15 0.19 8.74 -12.95
CA TYR A 15 0.36 9.65 -14.08
C TYR A 15 -0.69 9.38 -15.17
N MET A 16 -1.11 10.45 -15.85
CA MET A 16 -2.03 10.32 -17.00
C MET A 16 -1.36 9.61 -18.18
N PHE A 17 -0.04 9.71 -18.28
CA PHE A 17 0.79 9.00 -19.25
C PHE A 17 1.98 8.36 -18.51
N PRO A 18 2.43 7.17 -18.96
CA PRO A 18 3.61 6.54 -18.41
C PRO A 18 4.84 7.43 -18.59
N VAL A 19 5.63 7.56 -17.54
CA VAL A 19 6.85 8.37 -17.54
C VAL A 19 8.06 7.45 -17.41
N CYS A 20 9.05 7.67 -18.28
CA CYS A 20 10.38 7.09 -18.12
C CYS A 20 11.24 8.06 -17.33
N ASP A 21 11.57 7.70 -16.11
CA ASP A 21 12.47 8.46 -15.25
C ASP A 21 13.85 7.79 -15.17
N LYS A 22 14.87 8.56 -14.79
CA LYS A 22 16.25 8.07 -14.60
C LYS A 22 16.78 7.31 -15.81
N LEU A 23 16.72 7.95 -17.00
CA LEU A 23 17.24 7.39 -18.23
C LEU A 23 18.77 7.27 -18.16
N HIS A 24 19.29 6.06 -18.39
CA HIS A 24 20.69 5.75 -18.54
C HIS A 24 20.96 5.21 -19.93
N CYS A 25 21.98 5.73 -20.61
CA CYS A 25 22.38 5.33 -21.95
C CYS A 25 23.74 4.61 -21.91
N PHE A 26 23.93 3.58 -22.74
CA PHE A 26 25.13 2.74 -22.75
C PHE A 26 25.58 2.48 -24.18
N ASP A 27 26.88 2.39 -24.36
CA ASP A 27 27.53 2.14 -25.67
C ASP A 27 27.53 0.66 -26.04
N ASN A 28 27.49 -0.22 -25.03
CA ASN A 28 27.54 -1.66 -25.25
C ASN A 28 26.54 -2.43 -24.38
N TYR A 29 26.14 -3.58 -24.89
CA TYR A 29 25.13 -4.44 -24.26
C TYR A 29 25.56 -5.02 -22.89
N PRO A 30 26.80 -5.54 -22.71
CA PRO A 30 27.24 -6.04 -21.42
C PRO A 30 27.16 -4.99 -20.31
N GLU A 31 27.52 -3.74 -20.56
CA GLU A 31 27.43 -2.65 -19.59
C GLU A 31 25.97 -2.35 -19.21
N ALA A 32 25.09 -2.25 -20.20
CA ALA A 32 23.66 -2.08 -19.97
C ALA A 32 23.07 -3.23 -19.14
N LEU A 33 23.48 -4.47 -19.41
CA LEU A 33 23.02 -5.65 -18.69
C LEU A 33 23.51 -5.65 -17.22
N HIS A 34 24.77 -5.26 -16.96
CA HIS A 34 25.27 -5.12 -15.61
C HIS A 34 24.52 -4.03 -14.83
N ALA A 35 24.26 -2.88 -15.44
CA ALA A 35 23.49 -1.81 -14.82
C ALA A 35 22.07 -2.26 -14.48
N PHE A 36 21.42 -3.01 -15.38
CA PHE A 36 20.09 -3.58 -15.14
C PHE A 36 20.10 -4.59 -13.99
N ALA A 37 21.08 -5.50 -13.95
CA ALA A 37 21.21 -6.47 -12.87
C ALA A 37 21.43 -5.79 -11.50
N ASN A 38 22.27 -4.75 -11.46
CA ASN A 38 22.47 -3.95 -10.26
C ASN A 38 21.16 -3.30 -9.79
N LYS A 39 20.36 -2.76 -10.72
CA LYS A 39 19.08 -2.14 -10.38
C LYS A 39 18.06 -3.15 -9.84
N ILE A 40 18.04 -4.37 -10.38
CA ILE A 40 17.22 -5.45 -9.83
C ILE A 40 17.62 -5.79 -8.40
N ASN A 41 18.94 -5.90 -8.14
CA ASN A 41 19.46 -6.18 -6.80
C ASN A 41 19.13 -5.06 -5.80
N GLU A 42 19.20 -3.79 -6.22
CA GLU A 42 18.78 -2.65 -5.39
C GLU A 42 17.28 -2.76 -5.04
N CYS A 43 16.43 -3.03 -6.02
CA CYS A 43 14.99 -3.21 -5.78
C CYS A 43 14.69 -4.39 -4.84
N ALA A 44 15.41 -5.51 -5.00
CA ALA A 44 15.28 -6.65 -4.12
C ALA A 44 15.64 -6.29 -2.68
N LYS A 45 16.77 -5.57 -2.49
CA LYS A 45 17.18 -5.10 -1.17
C LYS A 45 16.19 -4.13 -0.54
N GLU A 46 15.66 -3.17 -1.31
CA GLU A 46 14.61 -2.26 -0.83
C GLU A 46 13.37 -3.01 -0.34
N LEU A 47 12.97 -4.09 -1.04
CA LEU A 47 11.86 -4.93 -0.63
C LEU A 47 12.18 -5.72 0.65
N GLU A 48 13.41 -6.26 0.78
CA GLU A 48 13.87 -6.93 1.99
C GLU A 48 13.88 -5.99 3.20
N ASP A 49 14.39 -4.77 3.02
CA ASP A 49 14.42 -3.74 4.07
C ASP A 49 12.99 -3.35 4.50
N ARG A 50 12.05 -3.21 3.55
CA ARG A 50 10.63 -2.97 3.86
C ARG A 50 10.01 -4.14 4.62
N ARG A 51 10.32 -5.38 4.23
CA ARG A 51 9.86 -6.58 4.95
C ARG A 51 10.39 -6.61 6.38
N ALA A 52 11.68 -6.32 6.55
CA ALA A 52 12.31 -6.29 7.87
C ALA A 52 11.74 -5.19 8.78
N ALA A 53 11.23 -4.10 8.21
CA ALA A 53 10.58 -3.03 8.97
C ALA A 53 9.17 -3.42 9.48
N ILE A 54 8.58 -4.48 8.94
CA ILE A 54 7.28 -5.02 9.38
C ILE A 54 7.51 -5.95 10.57
N VAL A 55 7.65 -5.37 11.75
CA VAL A 55 7.93 -6.12 12.98
C VAL A 55 6.65 -6.74 13.53
N GLY A 56 6.67 -8.04 13.77
CA GLY A 56 5.63 -8.77 14.51
C GLY A 56 4.49 -9.30 13.65
N VAL A 57 4.74 -9.57 12.38
CA VAL A 57 3.84 -10.38 11.54
C VAL A 57 4.22 -11.84 11.75
N ASP A 58 3.55 -12.49 12.69
CA ASP A 58 3.81 -13.89 13.03
C ASP A 58 3.08 -14.86 12.07
N ASP A 59 2.05 -14.39 11.39
CA ASP A 59 1.27 -15.16 10.43
C ASP A 59 1.25 -14.48 9.06
N PRO A 60 1.98 -14.99 8.06
CA PRO A 60 2.00 -14.47 6.71
C PRO A 60 0.78 -14.87 5.87
N SER A 61 -0.18 -15.59 6.42
CA SER A 61 -1.35 -16.04 5.66
C SER A 61 -2.22 -14.87 5.23
N CYS A 62 -2.71 -14.95 3.98
CA CYS A 62 -3.66 -13.98 3.48
C CYS A 62 -5.06 -14.22 4.07
N LEU A 63 -5.73 -13.14 4.44
CA LEU A 63 -7.14 -13.18 4.82
C LEU A 63 -8.00 -13.56 3.62
N THR A 64 -8.95 -14.44 3.86
CA THR A 64 -9.91 -14.94 2.87
C THR A 64 -11.28 -14.27 3.04
N ALA A 65 -12.20 -14.59 2.15
CA ALA A 65 -13.59 -14.12 2.26
C ALA A 65 -14.29 -14.60 3.57
N GLU A 66 -13.80 -15.69 4.16
CA GLU A 66 -14.34 -16.25 5.43
C GLU A 66 -13.85 -15.47 6.66
N ASP A 67 -12.80 -14.70 6.50
CA ASP A 67 -12.19 -13.91 7.58
C ASP A 67 -12.75 -12.52 7.72
N VAL A 68 -13.53 -12.08 6.75
CA VAL A 68 -14.06 -10.71 6.65
C VAL A 68 -15.56 -10.67 6.55
N ILE A 69 -16.15 -9.56 6.96
CA ILE A 69 -17.55 -9.26 6.71
C ILE A 69 -17.65 -8.65 5.32
N SER A 70 -18.38 -9.32 4.42
CA SER A 70 -18.65 -8.81 3.08
C SER A 70 -19.36 -7.45 3.15
N VAL A 71 -18.98 -6.52 2.29
CA VAL A 71 -19.50 -5.14 2.31
C VAL A 71 -20.09 -4.77 0.96
N SER A 72 -21.35 -4.39 0.98
CA SER A 72 -22.03 -3.85 -0.20
C SER A 72 -21.67 -2.37 -0.45
N TRP A 73 -22.00 -1.86 -1.64
CA TRP A 73 -21.90 -0.43 -1.93
C TRP A 73 -22.92 0.44 -1.16
N GLU A 74 -23.92 -0.20 -0.56
CA GLU A 74 -24.95 0.46 0.26
C GLU A 74 -24.44 0.82 1.66
N GLU A 75 -23.27 0.31 2.05
CA GLU A 75 -22.71 0.43 3.39
C GLU A 75 -21.48 1.33 3.43
N SER A 76 -21.31 2.07 4.52
CA SER A 76 -20.08 2.82 4.78
C SER A 76 -18.99 1.94 5.35
N ILE A 77 -17.78 2.10 4.85
CA ILE A 77 -16.57 1.51 5.43
C ILE A 77 -15.71 2.54 6.19
N LYS A 78 -16.22 3.75 6.34
CA LYS A 78 -15.50 4.82 7.04
C LYS A 78 -15.20 4.44 8.49
N GLY A 79 -13.96 4.64 8.91
CA GLY A 79 -13.50 4.31 10.26
C GLY A 79 -13.37 2.81 10.53
N LYS A 80 -13.32 1.99 9.48
CA LYS A 80 -13.18 0.54 9.59
C LYS A 80 -11.80 0.06 9.18
N VAL A 81 -11.39 -1.07 9.75
CA VAL A 81 -10.28 -1.86 9.23
C VAL A 81 -10.83 -2.74 8.11
N VAL A 82 -10.22 -2.66 6.95
CA VAL A 82 -10.61 -3.43 5.77
C VAL A 82 -9.44 -4.28 5.30
N ALA A 83 -9.74 -5.43 4.71
CA ALA A 83 -8.78 -6.21 3.95
C ALA A 83 -8.98 -5.93 2.45
N VAL A 84 -7.88 -5.88 1.69
CA VAL A 84 -7.93 -5.81 0.22
C VAL A 84 -7.79 -7.19 -0.37
N LYS A 85 -8.21 -7.34 -1.62
CA LYS A 85 -8.08 -8.59 -2.37
C LYS A 85 -6.61 -8.89 -2.65
N GLU A 86 -6.21 -10.15 -2.51
CA GLU A 86 -4.83 -10.61 -2.75
C GLU A 86 -4.27 -10.15 -4.10
N GLN A 87 -5.09 -10.18 -5.15
CA GLN A 87 -4.68 -9.80 -6.50
C GLN A 87 -4.28 -8.33 -6.63
N THR A 88 -4.69 -7.49 -5.67
CA THR A 88 -4.40 -6.04 -5.68
C THR A 88 -3.19 -5.66 -4.84
N MET A 89 -2.60 -6.62 -4.14
CA MET A 89 -1.38 -6.41 -3.38
C MET A 89 -0.17 -6.31 -4.31
N LEU A 90 0.80 -5.51 -3.91
CA LEU A 90 2.09 -5.46 -4.60
C LEU A 90 2.77 -6.82 -4.54
N HIS A 91 3.38 -7.25 -5.66
CA HIS A 91 4.01 -8.57 -5.79
C HIS A 91 5.03 -8.87 -4.68
N GLY A 92 5.81 -7.88 -4.26
CA GLY A 92 6.81 -8.05 -3.20
C GLY A 92 6.25 -8.27 -1.79
N PHE A 93 4.93 -8.17 -1.61
CA PHE A 93 4.26 -8.32 -0.31
C PHE A 93 3.21 -9.42 -0.27
N ARG A 94 3.06 -10.20 -1.35
CA ARG A 94 2.03 -11.26 -1.42
C ARG A 94 2.28 -12.40 -0.44
N ASP A 95 3.52 -12.64 -0.10
CA ASP A 95 3.95 -13.65 0.86
C ASP A 95 3.90 -13.16 2.33
N ILE A 96 3.58 -11.89 2.52
CA ILE A 96 3.31 -11.31 3.82
C ILE A 96 1.87 -10.80 3.74
N ALA A 97 0.97 -11.21 4.57
CA ALA A 97 -0.45 -10.81 4.54
C ALA A 97 -0.66 -9.27 4.57
N HIS A 98 -0.15 -8.55 3.56
CA HIS A 98 -0.15 -7.09 3.43
C HIS A 98 -1.49 -6.59 2.89
N GLN A 99 -2.57 -6.91 3.61
CA GLN A 99 -3.94 -6.68 3.16
C GLN A 99 -4.69 -5.66 4.01
N LEU A 100 -4.13 -5.23 5.17
CA LEU A 100 -4.89 -4.53 6.19
C LEU A 100 -4.74 -3.01 6.10
N TYR A 101 -5.85 -2.33 5.95
CA TYR A 101 -5.92 -0.88 5.84
C TYR A 101 -6.98 -0.32 6.79
N TYR A 102 -6.68 0.79 7.45
CA TYR A 102 -7.67 1.59 8.15
C TYR A 102 -8.10 2.73 7.23
N VAL A 103 -9.37 2.76 6.85
CA VAL A 103 -9.90 3.77 5.92
C VAL A 103 -10.80 4.76 6.64
N ASN A 104 -10.61 6.06 6.40
CA ASN A 104 -11.35 7.09 7.11
C ASN A 104 -11.90 8.22 6.24
N SER A 105 -11.48 8.34 4.98
CA SER A 105 -11.90 9.44 4.11
C SER A 105 -11.93 9.02 2.64
N GLY A 106 -12.43 9.90 1.81
CA GLY A 106 -12.60 9.67 0.37
C GLY A 106 -14.03 9.29 0.00
N PHE A 107 -14.40 9.47 -1.24
CA PHE A 107 -15.75 9.15 -1.70
C PHE A 107 -16.06 7.64 -1.64
N GLY A 108 -15.04 6.79 -1.86
CA GLY A 108 -15.23 5.33 -1.82
C GLY A 108 -15.59 4.77 -0.44
N VAL A 109 -15.44 5.51 0.66
CA VAL A 109 -15.82 5.04 1.99
C VAL A 109 -17.30 5.29 2.30
N GLU A 110 -17.94 6.21 1.59
CA GLU A 110 -19.33 6.58 1.81
C GLU A 110 -20.29 5.64 1.07
N PRO A 111 -21.51 5.40 1.62
CA PRO A 111 -22.50 4.55 0.97
C PRO A 111 -23.00 5.19 -0.33
N LYS A 112 -23.30 4.37 -1.33
CA LYS A 112 -23.88 4.78 -2.64
C LYS A 112 -23.05 5.82 -3.41
N SER A 113 -21.81 6.02 -3.03
CA SER A 113 -20.95 6.99 -3.70
C SER A 113 -20.58 6.52 -5.10
N ARG A 114 -20.48 7.46 -6.06
CA ARG A 114 -19.93 7.21 -7.40
C ARG A 114 -18.40 7.20 -7.40
N GLY A 115 -17.77 7.80 -6.39
CA GLY A 115 -16.32 7.81 -6.26
C GLY A 115 -15.81 6.48 -5.67
N ARG A 116 -14.63 6.08 -6.11
CA ARG A 116 -14.03 4.79 -5.75
C ARG A 116 -12.87 4.92 -4.75
N ALA A 117 -12.24 6.08 -4.67
CA ALA A 117 -11.05 6.30 -3.86
C ALA A 117 -11.38 6.28 -2.37
N CYS A 118 -10.67 5.47 -1.62
CA CYS A 118 -10.64 5.40 -0.16
C CYS A 118 -9.24 5.80 0.30
N TYR A 119 -9.15 6.74 1.24
CA TYR A 119 -7.90 7.17 1.83
C TYR A 119 -7.82 6.72 3.28
N GLY A 120 -6.63 6.35 3.71
CA GLY A 120 -6.42 5.85 5.05
C GLY A 120 -4.97 5.56 5.34
N TRP A 121 -4.72 4.52 6.09
CA TRP A 121 -3.39 4.07 6.50
C TRP A 121 -3.23 2.58 6.29
N ASP A 122 -2.08 2.21 5.76
CA ASP A 122 -1.57 0.86 5.76
C ASP A 122 -1.24 0.45 7.20
N LEU A 123 -1.80 -0.66 7.67
CA LEU A 123 -1.59 -1.10 9.05
C LEU A 123 -0.28 -1.86 9.28
N TYR A 124 0.47 -2.18 8.23
CA TYR A 124 1.82 -2.73 8.35
C TYR A 124 2.84 -1.61 8.55
N THR A 125 2.79 -0.56 7.74
CA THR A 125 3.78 0.52 7.75
C THR A 125 3.35 1.72 8.60
N GLY A 126 2.06 1.91 8.80
CA GLY A 126 1.50 3.10 9.42
C GLY A 126 1.56 4.34 8.53
N GLU A 127 1.80 4.16 7.23
CA GLU A 127 1.85 5.23 6.24
C GLU A 127 0.47 5.51 5.65
N LYS A 128 0.28 6.74 5.16
CA LYS A 128 -0.93 7.11 4.44
C LYS A 128 -0.97 6.40 3.09
N CYS A 129 -2.14 5.90 2.73
CA CYS A 129 -2.33 5.19 1.49
C CYS A 129 -3.68 5.54 0.84
N ARG A 130 -3.78 5.18 -0.43
CA ARG A 130 -5.02 5.22 -1.20
C ARG A 130 -5.30 3.83 -1.73
N ILE A 131 -6.50 3.35 -1.52
CA ILE A 131 -7.01 2.11 -2.12
C ILE A 131 -8.30 2.39 -2.89
N GLU A 132 -8.66 1.50 -3.81
CA GLU A 132 -9.92 1.59 -4.53
C GLU A 132 -10.98 0.71 -3.85
N ARG A 133 -12.20 1.22 -3.68
CA ARG A 133 -13.33 0.49 -3.09
C ARG A 133 -13.57 -0.90 -3.70
N PRO A 134 -13.50 -1.11 -5.04
CA PRO A 134 -13.66 -2.44 -5.64
C PRO A 134 -12.58 -3.45 -5.26
N ASN A 135 -11.44 -2.97 -4.76
CA ASN A 135 -10.33 -3.80 -4.31
C ASN A 135 -10.51 -4.27 -2.86
N VAL A 136 -11.47 -3.72 -2.13
CA VAL A 136 -11.79 -4.14 -0.77
C VAL A 136 -12.42 -5.54 -0.81
N LEU A 137 -11.85 -6.47 -0.05
CA LEU A 137 -12.37 -7.81 0.17
C LEU A 137 -13.54 -7.77 1.16
N GLY A 138 -13.37 -7.04 2.25
CA GLY A 138 -14.37 -6.87 3.28
C GLY A 138 -13.86 -6.09 4.51
N ILE A 139 -14.73 -5.91 5.51
CA ILE A 139 -14.39 -5.36 6.82
C ILE A 139 -13.83 -6.49 7.68
N VAL A 140 -12.68 -6.26 8.30
CA VAL A 140 -12.08 -7.21 9.24
C VAL A 140 -12.75 -7.03 10.61
N PRO A 141 -13.37 -8.09 11.19
CA PRO A 141 -13.90 -8.05 12.55
C PRO A 141 -12.81 -7.71 13.55
N GLN A 142 -13.16 -6.95 14.59
CA GLN A 142 -12.16 -6.44 15.54
C GLN A 142 -11.37 -7.56 16.24
N GLU A 143 -12.02 -8.69 16.50
CA GLU A 143 -11.41 -9.89 17.09
C GLU A 143 -10.41 -10.58 16.16
N LYS A 144 -10.57 -10.42 14.85
CA LYS A 144 -9.67 -10.97 13.83
C LYS A 144 -8.56 -10.01 13.42
N VAL A 145 -8.55 -8.77 13.91
CA VAL A 145 -7.46 -7.83 13.64
C VAL A 145 -6.21 -8.27 14.40
N PRO A 146 -5.08 -8.56 13.72
CA PRO A 146 -3.84 -8.99 14.38
C PRO A 146 -3.28 -7.94 15.33
N GLU A 147 -2.52 -8.37 16.34
CA GLU A 147 -1.98 -7.48 17.37
C GLU A 147 -1.05 -6.39 16.83
N PHE A 148 -0.25 -6.70 15.80
CA PHE A 148 0.58 -5.68 15.14
C PHE A 148 -0.26 -4.58 14.50
N ALA A 149 -1.37 -4.97 13.84
CA ALA A 149 -2.28 -4.03 13.20
C ALA A 149 -3.06 -3.18 14.23
N LYS A 150 -3.45 -3.75 15.38
CA LYS A 150 -4.06 -3.01 16.49
C LYS A 150 -3.09 -1.95 17.02
N ARG A 151 -1.83 -2.32 17.26
CA ARG A 151 -0.79 -1.38 17.71
C ARG A 151 -0.55 -0.24 16.71
N THR A 152 -0.49 -0.56 15.43
CA THR A 152 -0.35 0.46 14.39
C THR A 152 -1.58 1.36 14.31
N LEU A 153 -2.78 0.78 14.41
CA LEU A 153 -4.05 1.52 14.41
C LEU A 153 -4.14 2.51 15.57
N GLU A 154 -3.70 2.14 16.76
CA GLU A 154 -3.65 3.03 17.93
C GLU A 154 -2.73 4.23 17.67
N LYS A 155 -1.51 3.97 17.16
CA LYS A 155 -0.56 5.04 16.77
C LYS A 155 -1.14 5.98 15.72
N VAL A 156 -1.83 5.43 14.72
CA VAL A 156 -2.49 6.19 13.66
C VAL A 156 -3.61 7.08 14.24
N LYS A 157 -4.46 6.53 15.09
CA LYS A 157 -5.55 7.29 15.76
C LYS A 157 -5.02 8.42 16.61
N LEU A 158 -3.92 8.20 17.35
CA LEU A 158 -3.25 9.24 18.11
C LEU A 158 -2.73 10.37 17.20
N LYS A 159 -2.07 10.01 16.08
CA LYS A 159 -1.60 11.01 15.09
C LYS A 159 -2.75 11.82 14.50
N MET A 160 -3.90 11.18 14.22
CA MET A 160 -5.08 11.87 13.71
C MET A 160 -5.61 12.89 14.72
N THR A 161 -5.79 12.48 15.96
CA THR A 161 -6.24 13.37 17.05
C THR A 161 -5.31 14.57 17.20
N TYR A 162 -3.99 14.35 17.07
CA TYR A 162 -2.99 15.42 17.15
C TYR A 162 -3.06 16.38 15.96
N SER A 163 -3.33 15.86 14.75
CA SER A 163 -3.46 16.71 13.55
C SER A 163 -4.75 17.52 13.53
N ASP A 164 -5.77 17.11 14.26
CA ASP A 164 -7.05 17.83 14.37
C ASP A 164 -7.01 18.92 15.47
N LEU A 165 -5.94 18.97 16.28
CA LEU A 165 -5.75 20.04 17.26
C LEU A 165 -5.43 21.36 16.55
N PRO A 166 -5.99 22.49 17.02
CA PRO A 166 -5.61 23.82 16.57
C PRO A 166 -4.11 24.05 16.68
N ASN A 167 -3.52 24.77 15.73
CA ASN A 167 -2.06 24.98 15.65
C ASN A 167 -1.41 25.50 16.94
N PHE A 168 -2.15 26.23 17.78
CA PHE A 168 -1.67 26.77 19.06
C PHE A 168 -1.61 25.74 20.20
N LEU A 169 -2.17 24.53 20.00
CA LEU A 169 -2.10 23.41 20.96
C LEU A 169 -1.13 22.30 20.53
N ARG A 170 -0.48 22.46 19.39
CA ARG A 170 0.56 21.54 18.91
C ARG A 170 1.90 21.95 19.50
N ILE A 171 2.23 21.44 20.67
CA ILE A 171 3.55 21.62 21.33
C ILE A 171 4.45 20.46 20.92
#